data_fff9dae1c6d28fbeb0a92a054c9e4097
#
_entry.id   fff9dae1c6d28fbeb0a92a054c9e4097
#
_cell.length_a   1.000
_cell.length_b   1.000
_cell.length_c   1.000
_cell.angle_alpha   90.00
_cell.angle_beta   90.00
_cell.angle_gamma   90.00
#
_symmetry.space_group_name_H-M   'P 1'
#
loop_
_entity.id
_entity.type
_entity.pdbx_description
1 polymer ?
#
loop_
_entity_poly.entity_id
_entity_poly.type
_entity_poly.pdbx_seq_one_letter_code
_entity_poly.pdbx_strand_id
1 'polypeptide(L)'
;YAIFTLNRPERLNALGGELNKQLGEALKDFNNDDAMFAGIVTGTGRAFCAGADLKEMSERNTRSAEVRSKLENGEITQDEANRQLAPQEWGSMSPFSDSPKPIIAAVNGLAIGGGCETSMDCDIRIASTEAYFGLYEVQRGILAGFAVHHGARVMPFGELSYLLYSARPLSAQDAYRIGFVHEIVEPDQLLAKAIEIAQDIGRNAPLAVQGTKAIIQFWRQFGMSQSYQLGDNVGRWVMNSED
;
A
#
# COMPACT_ATOMS: atom_id res chain seq x y z
N TYR A 1 -7.92 6.71 15.87
CA TYR A 1 -7.63 6.27 14.49
C TYR A 1 -7.70 7.44 13.51
N ALA A 2 -7.06 7.27 12.35
CA ALA A 2 -7.15 8.20 11.23
C ALA A 2 -7.82 7.51 10.02
N ILE A 3 -8.46 8.30 9.15
CA ILE A 3 -9.01 7.82 7.88
C ILE A 3 -8.31 8.56 6.75
N PHE A 4 -7.60 7.82 5.90
CA PHE A 4 -6.98 8.31 4.68
C PHE A 4 -7.93 8.05 3.51
N THR A 5 -8.55 9.11 3.00
CA THR A 5 -9.48 8.98 1.87
C THR A 5 -8.79 9.40 0.59
N LEU A 6 -8.56 8.44 -0.32
CA LEU A 6 -8.08 8.74 -1.67
C LEU A 6 -9.20 9.48 -2.41
N ASN A 7 -8.98 10.76 -2.71
CA ASN A 7 -10.04 11.67 -3.16
C ASN A 7 -9.75 12.32 -4.53
N ARG A 8 -9.73 11.47 -5.57
CA ARG A 8 -9.70 11.85 -6.99
C ARG A 8 -10.74 11.01 -7.76
N PRO A 9 -12.04 11.07 -7.41
CA PRO A 9 -13.06 10.17 -7.97
C PRO A 9 -13.20 10.26 -9.48
N GLU A 10 -12.93 11.43 -10.08
CA GLU A 10 -12.92 11.66 -11.53
C GLU A 10 -11.80 10.92 -12.25
N ARG A 11 -10.76 10.47 -11.53
CA ARG A 11 -9.66 9.64 -11.98
C ARG A 11 -9.65 8.26 -11.32
N LEU A 12 -10.80 7.83 -10.75
CA LEU A 12 -10.90 6.57 -10.01
C LEU A 12 -9.82 6.44 -8.91
N ASN A 13 -9.50 7.56 -8.27
CA ASN A 13 -8.49 7.68 -7.21
C ASN A 13 -7.09 7.22 -7.65
N ALA A 14 -6.73 7.44 -8.92
CA ALA A 14 -5.41 7.09 -9.43
C ALA A 14 -4.30 7.82 -8.67
N LEU A 15 -3.22 7.09 -8.43
CA LEU A 15 -2.01 7.56 -7.77
C LEU A 15 -1.24 8.49 -8.71
N GLY A 16 -0.97 9.70 -8.27
CA GLY A 16 -0.26 10.72 -9.03
C GLY A 16 0.24 11.83 -8.11
N GLY A 17 1.03 12.74 -8.66
CA GLY A 17 1.84 13.74 -7.96
C GLY A 17 1.26 14.29 -6.67
N GLU A 18 0.19 15.06 -6.74
CA GLU A 18 -0.37 15.74 -5.56
C GLU A 18 -1.01 14.77 -4.56
N LEU A 19 -1.72 13.73 -5.03
CA LEU A 19 -2.32 12.72 -4.13
C LEU A 19 -1.23 11.99 -3.34
N ASN A 20 -0.14 11.59 -4.00
CA ASN A 20 0.95 10.87 -3.34
C ASN A 20 1.66 11.74 -2.32
N LYS A 21 1.88 13.03 -2.64
CA LYS A 21 2.48 13.99 -1.72
C LYS A 21 1.59 14.18 -0.48
N GLN A 22 0.30 14.45 -0.66
CA GLN A 22 -0.65 14.63 0.44
C GLN A 22 -0.76 13.37 1.30
N LEU A 23 -0.76 12.19 0.68
CA LEU A 23 -0.77 10.92 1.42
C LEU A 23 0.50 10.76 2.27
N GLY A 24 1.67 11.08 1.72
CA GLY A 24 2.92 11.03 2.45
C GLY A 24 2.96 11.99 3.65
N GLU A 25 2.46 13.23 3.46
CA GLU A 25 2.33 14.22 4.54
C GLU A 25 1.36 13.73 5.62
N ALA A 26 0.17 13.25 5.23
CA ALA A 26 -0.84 12.73 6.16
C ALA A 26 -0.35 11.51 6.95
N LEU A 27 0.40 10.59 6.31
CA LEU A 27 1.01 9.45 6.98
C LEU A 27 2.10 9.87 7.96
N LYS A 28 2.90 10.88 7.62
CA LYS A 28 3.89 11.44 8.53
C LYS A 28 3.24 12.03 9.77
N ASP A 29 2.18 12.82 9.60
CA ASP A 29 1.43 13.41 10.71
C ASP A 29 0.79 12.31 11.57
N PHE A 30 0.15 11.33 10.96
CA PHE A 30 -0.42 10.16 11.64
C PHE A 30 0.62 9.38 12.45
N ASN A 31 1.80 9.14 11.88
CA ASN A 31 2.84 8.38 12.56
C ASN A 31 3.38 9.11 13.79
N ASN A 32 3.39 10.45 13.75
CA ASN A 32 3.90 11.31 14.83
C ASN A 32 2.83 11.70 15.89
N ASP A 33 1.56 11.36 15.67
CA ASP A 33 0.48 11.68 16.61
C ASP A 33 0.19 10.50 17.53
N ASP A 34 0.64 10.55 18.78
CA ASP A 34 0.46 9.50 19.79
C ASP A 34 -1.01 9.20 20.11
N ALA A 35 -1.94 10.10 19.81
CA ALA A 35 -3.37 9.86 19.98
C ALA A 35 -3.95 8.93 18.87
N MET A 36 -3.22 8.70 17.77
CA MET A 36 -3.60 7.84 16.67
C MET A 36 -2.97 6.46 16.82
N PHE A 37 -3.79 5.41 16.81
CA PHE A 37 -3.37 4.02 17.05
C PHE A 37 -3.56 3.08 15.85
N ALA A 38 -4.41 3.43 14.89
CA ALA A 38 -4.63 2.69 13.64
C ALA A 38 -5.04 3.63 12.52
N GLY A 39 -4.66 3.30 11.27
CA GLY A 39 -5.07 4.00 10.06
C GLY A 39 -6.06 3.16 9.24
N ILE A 40 -6.98 3.83 8.57
CA ILE A 40 -7.92 3.23 7.61
C ILE A 40 -7.70 3.92 6.26
N VAL A 41 -7.48 3.15 5.20
CA VAL A 41 -7.36 3.67 3.83
C VAL A 41 -8.58 3.27 3.04
N THR A 42 -9.22 4.23 2.36
CA THR A 42 -10.39 3.97 1.50
C THR A 42 -10.41 4.96 0.33
N GLY A 43 -11.28 4.74 -0.65
CA GLY A 43 -11.44 5.62 -1.81
C GLY A 43 -12.78 6.34 -1.84
N THR A 44 -12.81 7.56 -2.38
CA THR A 44 -14.07 8.27 -2.65
C THR A 44 -14.78 7.69 -3.88
N GLY A 45 -16.09 7.51 -3.80
CA GLY A 45 -16.92 7.06 -4.92
C GLY A 45 -16.80 5.56 -5.21
N ARG A 46 -16.84 5.17 -6.49
CA ARG A 46 -16.93 3.77 -6.94
C ARG A 46 -15.61 2.99 -6.97
N ALA A 47 -14.51 3.62 -6.66
CA ALA A 47 -13.18 3.02 -6.75
C ALA A 47 -12.44 3.15 -5.43
N PHE A 48 -11.71 2.11 -5.06
CA PHE A 48 -10.65 2.24 -4.08
C PHE A 48 -9.48 3.02 -4.72
N CYS A 49 -8.84 2.45 -5.75
CA CYS A 49 -7.76 3.08 -6.48
C CYS A 49 -7.51 2.36 -7.81
N ALA A 50 -7.42 3.09 -8.92
CA ALA A 50 -7.14 2.54 -10.25
C ALA A 50 -5.64 2.38 -10.57
N GLY A 51 -4.76 2.56 -9.59
CA GLY A 51 -3.31 2.47 -9.77
C GLY A 51 -2.67 3.78 -10.25
N ALA A 52 -1.53 3.68 -10.92
CA ALA A 52 -0.80 4.86 -11.38
C ALA A 52 -1.62 5.69 -12.39
N ASP A 53 -1.55 7.02 -12.29
CA ASP A 53 -2.13 7.91 -13.30
C ASP A 53 -1.36 7.76 -14.61
N LEU A 54 -2.01 7.12 -15.59
CA LEU A 54 -1.39 6.77 -16.88
C LEU A 54 -0.99 8.02 -17.68
N LYS A 55 -1.70 9.14 -17.51
CA LYS A 55 -1.35 10.38 -18.19
C LYS A 55 -0.06 10.94 -17.61
N GLU A 56 0.02 11.05 -16.30
CA GLU A 56 1.24 11.52 -15.62
C GLU A 56 2.44 10.58 -15.90
N MET A 57 2.18 9.27 -15.96
CA MET A 57 3.21 8.28 -16.31
C MET A 57 3.70 8.46 -17.74
N SER A 58 2.82 8.72 -18.72
CA SER A 58 3.18 8.99 -20.10
C SER A 58 3.99 10.27 -20.22
N GLU A 59 3.56 11.36 -19.59
CA GLU A 59 4.27 12.64 -19.56
C GLU A 59 5.68 12.49 -18.97
N ARG A 60 5.81 11.73 -17.88
CA ARG A 60 7.11 11.43 -17.28
C ARG A 60 8.02 10.61 -18.20
N ASN A 61 7.46 9.61 -18.89
CA ASN A 61 8.24 8.81 -19.83
C ASN A 61 8.75 9.64 -21.01
N THR A 62 7.91 10.52 -21.56
CA THR A 62 8.30 11.48 -22.62
C THR A 62 9.42 12.38 -22.15
N ARG A 63 9.28 13.00 -20.97
CA ARG A 63 10.33 13.86 -20.38
C ARG A 63 11.63 13.08 -20.14
N SER A 64 11.51 11.85 -19.67
CA SER A 64 12.69 11.00 -19.45
C SER A 64 13.43 10.65 -20.75
N ALA A 65 12.68 10.40 -21.83
CA ALA A 65 13.27 10.16 -23.16
C ALA A 65 13.97 11.44 -23.69
N GLU A 66 13.36 12.61 -23.54
CA GLU A 66 13.97 13.90 -23.93
C GLU A 66 15.27 14.17 -23.17
N VAL A 67 15.28 13.95 -21.84
CA VAL A 67 16.48 14.13 -21.02
C VAL A 67 17.61 13.17 -21.45
N ARG A 68 17.29 11.90 -21.72
CA ARG A 68 18.26 10.93 -22.22
C ARG A 68 18.83 11.34 -23.58
N SER A 69 17.97 11.78 -24.51
CA SER A 69 18.42 12.27 -25.82
C SER A 69 19.37 13.46 -25.70
N LYS A 70 19.05 14.44 -24.82
CA LYS A 70 19.97 15.57 -24.56
C LYS A 70 21.31 15.15 -23.98
N LEU A 71 21.31 14.14 -23.10
CA LEU A 71 22.54 13.58 -22.56
C LEU A 71 23.36 12.89 -23.65
N GLU A 72 22.74 12.06 -24.49
CA GLU A 72 23.38 11.35 -25.60
C GLU A 72 23.99 12.32 -26.63
N ASN A 73 23.30 13.44 -26.87
CA ASN A 73 23.78 14.51 -27.76
C ASN A 73 24.85 15.42 -27.14
N GLY A 74 25.20 15.24 -25.86
CA GLY A 74 26.14 16.08 -25.14
C GLY A 74 25.63 17.49 -24.81
N GLU A 75 24.30 17.71 -24.87
CA GLU A 75 23.67 18.99 -24.57
C GLU A 75 23.58 19.25 -23.07
N ILE A 76 23.57 18.21 -22.26
CA ILE A 76 23.56 18.27 -20.79
C ILE A 76 24.59 17.28 -20.21
N THR A 77 25.04 17.55 -18.99
CA THR A 77 25.93 16.65 -18.25
C THR A 77 25.15 15.50 -17.59
N GLN A 78 25.86 14.42 -17.22
CA GLN A 78 25.27 13.30 -16.46
C GLN A 78 24.64 13.78 -15.14
N ASP A 79 25.27 14.75 -14.47
CA ASP A 79 24.73 15.30 -13.20
C ASP A 79 23.45 16.09 -13.43
N GLU A 80 23.33 16.81 -14.53
CA GLU A 80 22.11 17.51 -14.92
C GLU A 80 21.01 16.53 -15.30
N ALA A 81 21.33 15.49 -16.06
CA ALA A 81 20.40 14.40 -16.37
C ALA A 81 19.89 13.72 -15.09
N ASN A 82 20.80 13.36 -14.18
CA ASN A 82 20.43 12.76 -12.90
C ASN A 82 19.50 13.65 -12.07
N ARG A 83 19.76 14.98 -12.02
CA ARG A 83 18.87 15.92 -11.34
C ARG A 83 17.49 16.01 -12.00
N GLN A 84 17.42 16.02 -13.34
CA GLN A 84 16.16 16.10 -14.08
C GLN A 84 15.35 14.80 -14.05
N LEU A 85 16.02 13.64 -13.92
CA LEU A 85 15.43 12.31 -13.82
C LEU A 85 15.28 11.84 -12.36
N ALA A 86 15.77 12.64 -11.39
CA ALA A 86 15.60 12.32 -9.98
C ALA A 86 14.14 11.95 -9.73
N PRO A 87 13.87 10.83 -9.03
CA PRO A 87 12.53 10.48 -8.64
C PRO A 87 11.93 11.70 -7.93
N GLN A 88 10.78 12.16 -8.37
CA GLN A 88 9.98 13.00 -7.49
C GLN A 88 9.84 12.20 -6.20
N GLU A 89 9.99 12.85 -5.05
CA GLU A 89 9.90 12.19 -3.74
C GLU A 89 8.53 11.51 -3.60
N TRP A 90 8.46 10.27 -4.08
CA TRP A 90 7.26 9.44 -4.00
C TRP A 90 7.16 8.77 -2.62
N GLY A 91 8.03 9.12 -1.70
CA GLY A 91 8.12 8.42 -0.44
C GLY A 91 8.55 6.96 -0.61
N SER A 92 8.27 6.15 0.38
CA SER A 92 8.48 4.70 0.31
C SER A 92 7.56 4.05 -0.73
N MET A 93 8.02 2.97 -1.39
CA MET A 93 7.18 2.09 -2.18
C MET A 93 6.19 1.30 -1.30
N SER A 94 6.41 1.29 0.00
CA SER A 94 5.62 0.59 1.01
C SER A 94 5.23 1.52 2.17
N PRO A 95 4.57 2.67 1.90
CA PRO A 95 4.35 3.69 2.92
C PRO A 95 3.48 3.19 4.08
N PHE A 96 2.62 2.22 3.84
CA PHE A 96 1.73 1.66 4.87
C PHE A 96 2.41 0.55 5.67
N SER A 97 3.22 -0.30 5.03
CA SER A 97 4.04 -1.28 5.73
C SER A 97 5.11 -0.62 6.60
N ASP A 98 5.66 0.52 6.14
CA ASP A 98 6.68 1.26 6.86
C ASP A 98 6.11 2.05 8.06
N SER A 99 4.79 2.26 8.12
CA SER A 99 4.14 2.84 9.29
C SER A 99 4.32 1.92 10.52
N PRO A 100 4.72 2.45 11.67
CA PRO A 100 4.79 1.65 12.91
C PRO A 100 3.40 1.22 13.39
N LYS A 101 2.35 1.93 12.98
CA LYS A 101 0.97 1.70 13.40
C LYS A 101 0.21 0.84 12.40
N PRO A 102 -0.73 -0.03 12.84
CA PRO A 102 -1.54 -0.84 11.94
C PRO A 102 -2.35 -0.02 10.95
N ILE A 103 -2.41 -0.51 9.69
CA ILE A 103 -3.20 0.10 8.61
C ILE A 103 -4.20 -0.91 8.05
N ILE A 104 -5.43 -0.48 7.93
CA ILE A 104 -6.57 -1.25 7.39
C ILE A 104 -6.93 -0.70 6.01
N ALA A 105 -6.90 -1.53 4.98
CA ALA A 105 -7.50 -1.21 3.69
C ALA A 105 -8.99 -1.54 3.73
N ALA A 106 -9.83 -0.51 3.60
CA ALA A 106 -11.27 -0.63 3.40
C ALA A 106 -11.57 -0.45 1.90
N VAL A 107 -11.57 -1.57 1.17
CA VAL A 107 -11.63 -1.59 -0.29
C VAL A 107 -13.09 -1.47 -0.75
N ASN A 108 -13.49 -0.25 -1.11
CA ASN A 108 -14.87 0.09 -1.44
C ASN A 108 -15.29 -0.26 -2.87
N GLY A 109 -14.35 -0.58 -3.76
CA GLY A 109 -14.61 -0.87 -5.16
C GLY A 109 -13.37 -1.40 -5.86
N LEU A 110 -13.16 -1.00 -7.13
CA LEU A 110 -11.99 -1.47 -7.87
C LEU A 110 -10.67 -1.06 -7.22
N ALA A 111 -9.75 -2.02 -7.12
CA ALA A 111 -8.36 -1.86 -6.69
C ALA A 111 -7.45 -2.48 -7.76
N ILE A 112 -6.88 -1.66 -8.65
CA ILE A 112 -6.19 -2.12 -9.86
C ILE A 112 -4.75 -1.61 -9.88
N GLY A 113 -3.81 -2.45 -10.33
CA GLY A 113 -2.41 -2.08 -10.45
C GLY A 113 -1.86 -1.57 -9.11
N GLY A 114 -1.28 -0.38 -9.10
CA GLY A 114 -0.85 0.28 -7.86
C GLY A 114 -1.93 0.39 -6.78
N GLY A 115 -3.23 0.38 -7.12
CA GLY A 115 -4.32 0.33 -6.13
C GLY A 115 -4.45 -1.05 -5.47
N CYS A 116 -4.28 -2.13 -6.23
CA CYS A 116 -4.18 -3.47 -5.67
C CYS A 116 -2.92 -3.58 -4.79
N GLU A 117 -1.80 -3.06 -5.25
CA GLU A 117 -0.54 -3.01 -4.50
C GLU A 117 -0.66 -2.20 -3.21
N THR A 118 -1.36 -1.07 -3.24
CA THR A 118 -1.70 -0.27 -2.04
C THR A 118 -2.47 -1.11 -1.02
N SER A 119 -3.44 -1.91 -1.47
CA SER A 119 -4.16 -2.82 -0.57
C SER A 119 -3.26 -3.94 -0.02
N MET A 120 -2.29 -4.43 -0.80
CA MET A 120 -1.30 -5.42 -0.36
C MET A 120 -0.35 -4.85 0.69
N ASP A 121 -0.04 -3.57 0.61
CA ASP A 121 0.86 -2.87 1.53
C ASP A 121 0.23 -2.62 2.91
N CYS A 122 -1.09 -2.64 3.03
CA CYS A 122 -1.79 -2.55 4.31
C CYS A 122 -1.72 -3.86 5.11
N ASP A 123 -1.85 -3.77 6.44
CA ASP A 123 -1.79 -4.93 7.33
C ASP A 123 -3.05 -5.79 7.23
N ILE A 124 -4.22 -5.15 7.25
CA ILE A 124 -5.55 -5.79 7.21
C ILE A 124 -6.29 -5.30 5.97
N ARG A 125 -7.06 -6.17 5.33
CA ARG A 125 -7.93 -5.85 4.19
C ARG A 125 -9.34 -6.30 4.49
N ILE A 126 -10.30 -5.38 4.36
CA ILE A 126 -11.71 -5.69 4.27
C ILE A 126 -12.24 -5.12 2.94
N ALA A 127 -13.27 -5.71 2.40
CA ALA A 127 -13.79 -5.33 1.08
C ALA A 127 -15.30 -5.21 1.08
N SER A 128 -15.82 -4.33 0.24
CA SER A 128 -17.23 -4.36 -0.09
C SER A 128 -17.53 -5.55 -1.01
N THR A 129 -18.80 -5.98 -1.04
CA THR A 129 -19.28 -7.02 -1.98
C THR A 129 -19.05 -6.62 -3.44
N GLU A 130 -18.92 -5.33 -3.75
CA GLU A 130 -18.67 -4.78 -5.08
C GLU A 130 -17.18 -4.63 -5.42
N ALA A 131 -16.28 -4.89 -4.47
CA ALA A 131 -14.87 -4.74 -4.69
C ALA A 131 -14.28 -5.85 -5.58
N TYR A 132 -13.25 -5.49 -6.34
CA TYR A 132 -12.42 -6.45 -7.04
C TYR A 132 -10.98 -5.94 -7.16
N PHE A 133 -10.05 -6.88 -7.31
CA PHE A 133 -8.62 -6.63 -7.40
C PHE A 133 -8.10 -7.04 -8.78
N GLY A 134 -7.09 -6.35 -9.29
CA GLY A 134 -6.51 -6.69 -10.58
C GLY A 134 -5.09 -6.17 -10.74
N LEU A 135 -4.25 -6.97 -11.41
CA LEU A 135 -2.90 -6.63 -11.81
C LEU A 135 -2.80 -6.84 -13.32
N TYR A 136 -2.91 -5.75 -14.08
CA TYR A 136 -3.00 -5.78 -15.55
C TYR A 136 -1.70 -5.35 -16.24
N GLU A 137 -0.62 -5.21 -15.50
CA GLU A 137 0.67 -4.72 -15.95
C GLU A 137 1.22 -5.55 -17.11
N VAL A 138 1.10 -6.87 -17.06
CA VAL A 138 1.59 -7.78 -18.11
C VAL A 138 0.88 -7.57 -19.46
N GLN A 139 -0.37 -7.10 -19.46
CA GLN A 139 -1.08 -6.75 -20.71
C GLN A 139 -0.48 -5.51 -21.39
N ARG A 140 0.35 -4.77 -20.69
CA ARG A 140 1.02 -3.55 -21.17
C ARG A 140 2.52 -3.72 -21.32
N GLY A 141 3.03 -4.95 -21.17
CA GLY A 141 4.46 -5.25 -21.26
C GLY A 141 5.30 -4.69 -20.12
N ILE A 142 4.70 -4.42 -18.95
CA ILE A 142 5.39 -3.96 -17.74
C ILE A 142 5.15 -4.91 -16.57
N LEU A 143 5.93 -4.75 -15.52
CA LEU A 143 5.80 -5.53 -14.28
C LEU A 143 4.98 -4.77 -13.24
N ALA A 144 4.23 -5.50 -12.42
CA ALA A 144 3.63 -4.97 -11.19
C ALA A 144 4.75 -4.76 -10.16
N GLY A 145 5.17 -3.48 -10.00
CA GLY A 145 6.43 -3.14 -9.34
C GLY A 145 6.56 -3.60 -7.89
N PHE A 146 5.48 -3.53 -7.12
CA PHE A 146 5.44 -3.96 -5.72
C PHE A 146 4.93 -5.41 -5.58
N ALA A 147 3.88 -5.78 -6.32
CA ALA A 147 3.23 -7.08 -6.16
C ALA A 147 4.14 -8.28 -6.46
N VAL A 148 5.06 -8.18 -7.42
CA VAL A 148 6.02 -9.26 -7.74
C VAL A 148 6.96 -9.57 -6.57
N HIS A 149 7.21 -8.62 -5.69
CA HIS A 149 8.09 -8.78 -4.53
C HIS A 149 7.32 -9.05 -3.23
N HIS A 150 6.14 -8.48 -3.07
CA HIS A 150 5.37 -8.49 -1.83
C HIS A 150 4.17 -9.45 -1.84
N GLY A 151 3.55 -9.65 -2.99
CA GLY A 151 2.27 -10.36 -3.10
C GLY A 151 2.27 -11.77 -2.50
N ALA A 152 3.37 -12.54 -2.66
CA ALA A 152 3.50 -13.88 -2.08
C ALA A 152 3.57 -13.89 -0.54
N ARG A 153 3.67 -12.72 0.10
CA ARG A 153 3.63 -12.57 1.55
C ARG A 153 2.22 -12.36 2.09
N VAL A 154 1.27 -12.03 1.22
CA VAL A 154 -0.10 -11.65 1.61
C VAL A 154 -1.16 -12.53 0.97
N MET A 155 -0.80 -13.36 -0.03
CA MET A 155 -1.69 -14.36 -0.62
C MET A 155 -0.93 -15.62 -1.04
N PRO A 156 -1.60 -16.77 -1.23
CA PRO A 156 -0.97 -18.00 -1.71
C PRO A 156 -0.25 -17.80 -3.05
N PHE A 157 0.97 -18.35 -3.18
CA PHE A 157 1.81 -18.16 -4.36
C PHE A 157 1.11 -18.50 -5.69
N GLY A 158 0.36 -19.61 -5.73
CA GLY A 158 -0.38 -20.02 -6.94
C GLY A 158 -1.45 -19.01 -7.36
N GLU A 159 -2.16 -18.44 -6.40
CA GLU A 159 -3.19 -17.41 -6.65
C GLU A 159 -2.55 -16.09 -7.11
N LEU A 160 -1.42 -15.69 -6.50
CA LEU A 160 -0.65 -14.55 -6.97
C LEU A 160 -0.17 -14.74 -8.41
N SER A 161 0.40 -15.92 -8.71
CA SER A 161 0.88 -16.25 -10.06
C SER A 161 -0.27 -16.21 -11.08
N TYR A 162 -1.43 -16.75 -10.70
CA TYR A 162 -2.62 -16.70 -11.54
C TYR A 162 -3.07 -15.25 -11.81
N LEU A 163 -3.14 -14.42 -10.77
CA LEU A 163 -3.50 -13.00 -10.88
C LEU A 163 -2.50 -12.23 -11.79
N LEU A 164 -1.19 -12.38 -11.54
CA LEU A 164 -0.14 -11.69 -12.27
C LEU A 164 -0.01 -12.13 -13.72
N TYR A 165 -0.07 -13.45 -14.00
CA TYR A 165 0.20 -13.96 -15.35
C TYR A 165 -1.02 -13.91 -16.25
N SER A 166 -2.21 -14.19 -15.72
CA SER A 166 -3.44 -14.17 -16.50
C SER A 166 -4.05 -12.78 -16.65
N ALA A 167 -3.69 -11.85 -15.77
CA ALA A 167 -4.29 -10.52 -15.66
C ALA A 167 -5.84 -10.58 -15.58
N ARG A 168 -6.37 -11.62 -14.92
CA ARG A 168 -7.81 -11.74 -14.63
C ARG A 168 -8.15 -11.01 -13.34
N PRO A 169 -9.33 -10.40 -13.24
CA PRO A 169 -9.77 -9.80 -11.99
C PRO A 169 -10.01 -10.86 -10.92
N LEU A 170 -9.71 -10.53 -9.67
CA LEU A 170 -10.02 -11.30 -8.48
C LEU A 170 -11.21 -10.64 -7.78
N SER A 171 -12.34 -11.33 -7.69
CA SER A 171 -13.53 -10.82 -6.99
C SER A 171 -13.30 -10.70 -5.48
N ALA A 172 -14.12 -9.91 -4.78
CA ALA A 172 -14.09 -9.84 -3.33
C ALA A 172 -14.28 -11.22 -2.70
N GLN A 173 -15.20 -12.03 -3.24
CA GLN A 173 -15.50 -13.39 -2.78
C GLN A 173 -14.31 -14.33 -2.93
N ASP A 174 -13.64 -14.31 -4.09
CA ASP A 174 -12.44 -15.12 -4.31
C ASP A 174 -11.29 -14.62 -3.45
N ALA A 175 -11.11 -13.32 -3.30
CA ALA A 175 -10.11 -12.72 -2.42
C ALA A 175 -10.30 -13.13 -0.95
N TYR A 176 -11.54 -13.23 -0.49
CA TYR A 176 -11.88 -13.76 0.83
C TYR A 176 -11.59 -15.26 0.93
N ARG A 177 -12.03 -16.03 -0.07
CA ARG A 177 -11.82 -17.50 -0.11
C ARG A 177 -10.33 -17.90 0.00
N ILE A 178 -9.44 -17.11 -0.62
CA ILE A 178 -7.98 -17.37 -0.59
C ILE A 178 -7.27 -16.71 0.61
N GLY A 179 -7.99 -16.01 1.48
CA GLY A 179 -7.44 -15.33 2.65
C GLY A 179 -6.69 -14.03 2.35
N PHE A 180 -6.84 -13.45 1.16
CA PHE A 180 -6.30 -12.13 0.85
C PHE A 180 -7.11 -11.01 1.52
N VAL A 181 -8.43 -11.14 1.52
CA VAL A 181 -9.38 -10.28 2.25
C VAL A 181 -9.86 -10.99 3.50
N HIS A 182 -9.92 -10.29 4.63
CA HIS A 182 -10.28 -10.84 5.93
C HIS A 182 -11.79 -10.89 6.15
N GLU A 183 -12.53 -9.93 5.58
CA GLU A 183 -13.98 -9.83 5.72
C GLU A 183 -14.58 -9.13 4.51
N ILE A 184 -15.80 -9.54 4.13
CA ILE A 184 -16.60 -8.89 3.09
C ILE A 184 -17.87 -8.39 3.73
N VAL A 185 -18.26 -7.15 3.41
CA VAL A 185 -19.47 -6.51 3.91
C VAL A 185 -20.19 -5.76 2.78
N GLU A 186 -21.43 -5.38 3.01
CA GLU A 186 -22.14 -4.51 2.07
C GLU A 186 -21.48 -3.12 1.99
N PRO A 187 -21.56 -2.42 0.84
CA PRO A 187 -20.84 -1.17 0.62
C PRO A 187 -21.10 -0.09 1.68
N ASP A 188 -22.31 0.02 2.17
CA ASP A 188 -22.72 0.98 3.21
C ASP A 188 -22.20 0.62 4.61
N GLN A 189 -21.76 -0.61 4.83
CA GLN A 189 -21.22 -1.11 6.11
C GLN A 189 -19.70 -1.06 6.16
N LEU A 190 -19.01 -0.88 5.01
CA LEU A 190 -17.58 -1.04 4.90
C LEU A 190 -16.77 -0.14 5.86
N LEU A 191 -17.10 1.16 5.88
CA LEU A 191 -16.37 2.09 6.74
C LEU A 191 -16.65 1.84 8.22
N ALA A 192 -17.89 1.50 8.57
CA ALA A 192 -18.26 1.16 9.95
C ALA A 192 -17.50 -0.07 10.45
N LYS A 193 -17.35 -1.11 9.61
CA LYS A 193 -16.56 -2.30 9.93
C LYS A 193 -15.06 -1.98 10.07
N ALA A 194 -14.50 -1.14 9.21
CA ALA A 194 -13.12 -0.71 9.34
C ALA A 194 -12.86 0.04 10.67
N ILE A 195 -13.81 0.90 11.04
CA ILE A 195 -13.76 1.65 12.32
C ILE A 195 -13.86 0.69 13.51
N GLU A 196 -14.74 -0.31 13.46
CA GLU A 196 -14.87 -1.34 14.50
C GLU A 196 -13.52 -2.04 14.72
N ILE A 197 -12.86 -2.51 13.64
CA ILE A 197 -11.55 -3.17 13.71
C ILE A 197 -10.48 -2.21 14.27
N ALA A 198 -10.47 -0.95 13.81
CA ALA A 198 -9.54 0.04 14.33
C ALA A 198 -9.73 0.28 15.82
N GLN A 199 -10.98 0.37 16.31
CA GLN A 199 -11.29 0.52 17.73
C GLN A 199 -10.88 -0.69 18.55
N ASP A 200 -11.02 -1.92 18.01
CA ASP A 200 -10.55 -3.14 18.67
C ASP A 200 -9.03 -3.13 18.84
N ILE A 201 -8.30 -2.68 17.81
CA ILE A 201 -6.85 -2.46 17.90
C ILE A 201 -6.52 -1.44 19.00
N GLY A 202 -7.27 -0.33 19.04
CA GLY A 202 -7.06 0.76 19.99
C GLY A 202 -7.36 0.43 21.46
N ARG A 203 -7.99 -0.72 21.75
CA ARG A 203 -8.18 -1.22 23.13
C ARG A 203 -6.94 -1.94 23.67
N ASN A 204 -5.98 -2.24 22.81
CA ASN A 204 -4.76 -2.95 23.17
C ASN A 204 -3.62 -1.97 23.47
N ALA A 205 -2.61 -2.44 24.22
CA ALA A 205 -1.42 -1.67 24.52
C ALA A 205 -0.69 -1.22 23.24
N PRO A 206 -0.56 0.09 22.97
CA PRO A 206 -0.06 0.61 21.70
C PRO A 206 1.34 0.13 21.35
N LEU A 207 2.26 0.12 22.29
CA LEU A 207 3.65 -0.32 22.05
C LEU A 207 3.72 -1.83 21.77
N ALA A 208 2.86 -2.63 22.40
CA ALA A 208 2.79 -4.06 22.12
C ALA A 208 2.29 -4.32 20.69
N VAL A 209 1.28 -3.58 20.23
CA VAL A 209 0.75 -3.67 18.85
C VAL A 209 1.83 -3.25 17.84
N GLN A 210 2.49 -2.12 18.05
CA GLN A 210 3.55 -1.62 17.17
C GLN A 210 4.75 -2.57 17.15
N GLY A 211 5.18 -3.05 18.30
CA GLY A 211 6.25 -4.04 18.42
C GLY A 211 5.92 -5.35 17.70
N THR A 212 4.67 -5.83 17.81
CA THR A 212 4.20 -7.01 17.08
C THR A 212 4.26 -6.78 15.58
N LYS A 213 3.78 -5.63 15.08
CA LYS A 213 3.87 -5.27 13.65
C LYS A 213 5.32 -5.25 13.19
N ALA A 214 6.22 -4.60 13.93
CA ALA A 214 7.63 -4.51 13.59
C ALA A 214 8.28 -5.90 13.44
N ILE A 215 7.99 -6.84 14.36
CA ILE A 215 8.51 -8.21 14.32
C ILE A 215 7.96 -8.97 13.10
N ILE A 216 6.66 -8.86 12.80
CA ILE A 216 6.03 -9.51 11.65
C ILE A 216 6.63 -8.96 10.35
N GLN A 217 6.80 -7.65 10.21
CA GLN A 217 7.40 -7.03 9.02
C GLN A 217 8.85 -7.45 8.85
N PHE A 218 9.62 -7.50 9.94
CA PHE A 218 11.00 -7.96 9.92
C PHE A 218 11.10 -9.44 9.49
N TRP A 219 10.27 -10.32 10.07
CA TRP A 219 10.22 -11.74 9.68
C TRP A 219 9.92 -11.95 8.19
N ARG A 220 9.11 -11.09 7.59
CA ARG A 220 8.81 -11.16 6.15
C ARG A 220 10.01 -10.84 5.26
N GLN A 221 11.04 -10.18 5.79
CA GLN A 221 12.25 -9.78 5.06
C GLN A 221 13.46 -10.67 5.38
N PHE A 222 13.52 -11.23 6.57
CA PHE A 222 14.68 -11.92 7.11
C PHE A 222 14.32 -13.33 7.63
N GLY A 223 15.36 -14.13 7.96
CA GLY A 223 15.16 -15.46 8.51
C GLY A 223 14.68 -15.46 9.97
N MET A 224 14.18 -16.64 10.42
CA MET A 224 13.60 -16.83 11.76
C MET A 224 14.55 -16.41 12.90
N SER A 225 15.85 -16.75 12.81
CA SER A 225 16.82 -16.44 13.87
C SER A 225 16.99 -14.94 14.10
N GLN A 226 17.03 -14.15 13.03
CA GLN A 226 17.12 -12.70 13.12
C GLN A 226 15.80 -12.10 13.68
N SER A 227 14.66 -12.68 13.31
CA SER A 227 13.35 -12.26 13.84
C SER A 227 13.25 -12.51 15.35
N TYR A 228 13.75 -13.64 15.87
CA TYR A 228 13.79 -13.90 17.31
C TYR A 228 14.66 -12.88 18.07
N GLN A 229 15.83 -12.53 17.54
CA GLN A 229 16.69 -11.52 18.16
C GLN A 229 16.00 -10.14 18.26
N LEU A 230 15.30 -9.74 17.20
CA LEU A 230 14.48 -8.53 17.25
C LEU A 230 13.34 -8.68 18.26
N GLY A 231 12.66 -9.82 18.26
CA GLY A 231 11.55 -10.11 19.18
C GLY A 231 11.94 -9.99 20.66
N ASP A 232 13.10 -10.52 21.03
CA ASP A 232 13.64 -10.39 22.40
C ASP A 232 13.91 -8.93 22.78
N ASN A 233 14.42 -8.12 21.87
CA ASN A 233 14.70 -6.70 22.14
C ASN A 233 13.39 -5.90 22.24
N VAL A 234 12.45 -6.09 21.33
CA VAL A 234 11.14 -5.43 21.34
C VAL A 234 10.35 -5.86 22.56
N GLY A 235 10.35 -7.16 22.92
CA GLY A 235 9.65 -7.69 24.09
C GLY A 235 10.16 -7.06 25.39
N ARG A 236 11.49 -6.90 25.54
CA ARG A 236 12.06 -6.22 26.70
C ARG A 236 11.66 -4.74 26.76
N TRP A 237 11.60 -4.06 25.63
CA TRP A 237 11.18 -2.67 25.56
C TRP A 237 9.71 -2.52 25.98
N VAL A 238 8.82 -3.34 25.44
CA VAL A 238 7.38 -3.35 25.77
C VAL A 238 7.15 -3.68 27.24
N MET A 239 7.81 -4.72 27.79
CA MET A 239 7.65 -5.10 29.21
C MET A 239 8.15 -4.05 30.22
N ASN A 240 9.03 -3.14 29.79
CA ASN A 240 9.55 -2.05 30.63
C ASN A 240 8.85 -0.71 30.35
N SER A 241 7.81 -0.67 29.53
CA SER A 241 6.97 0.51 29.32
C SER A 241 5.86 0.60 30.36
N GLU A 242 5.22 1.76 30.46
CA GLU A 242 4.03 1.96 31.28
C GLU A 242 2.73 1.63 30.55
N ASP A 243 2.81 1.01 29.40
CA ASP A 243 1.72 0.65 28.49
C ASP A 243 0.87 -0.51 29.02
#